data_ee616f799f490ddddbe5130faad28a54
#
_entry.id   ee616f799f490ddddbe5130faad28a54
#
_cell.length_a   1.000
_cell.length_b   1.000
_cell.length_c   1.000
_cell.angle_alpha   90.00
_cell.angle_beta   90.00
_cell.angle_gamma   90.00
#
_symmetry.space_group_name_H-M   'P 1'
#
loop_
_entity.id
_entity.type
_entity.pdbx_description
1 polymer ?
#
loop_
_entity_poly.entity_id
_entity_poly.type
_entity_poly.pdbx_seq_one_letter_code
_entity_poly.pdbx_strand_id
1 'polypeptide(L)'
;RHEGAVLALAENRVVEIGRATAEHLKGVRPGINLPFSFRNQRVGVIGISGEPADVRAYAELVKMAAEMMVEQAALLDQHQWEKRYREELANQLLQPQPNTASLAAMAAYLGLDLRQARIVWIVELQEAQPHLLRELLAELEANQRDALIAITGFNEMTLLRPACMVQGEWSLKLERQQAQRLQNQLKHRFRVRLIVGGFYDDPQSAYRSSLTARATQAMAQRLKLRHATLFYHDYPLPSLLCDLGEDWRAQELGRPWRTLGEQDEKGVLRGTLRHYFSQNCDQTQTAAQLHIHVNTLRYRLQRIEAITGMKINQLTDALRLYIGMLMHD
;
A
#
# COMPACT_ATOMS: atom_id res chain seq x y z
N ARG A 1 3.65 -32.61 40.01
CA ARG A 1 2.85 -33.21 38.89
C ARG A 1 1.70 -33.98 39.50
N HIS A 2 0.50 -33.75 39.05
CA HIS A 2 -0.70 -34.39 39.60
C HIS A 2 -0.90 -35.75 38.98
N GLU A 3 -0.78 -36.85 39.75
CA GLU A 3 -0.77 -38.23 39.24
C GLU A 3 -2.05 -38.57 38.43
N GLY A 4 -3.22 -38.10 38.84
CA GLY A 4 -4.47 -38.29 38.10
C GLY A 4 -4.47 -37.67 36.70
N ALA A 5 -3.84 -36.52 36.54
CA ALA A 5 -3.71 -35.86 35.23
C ALA A 5 -2.70 -36.61 34.32
N VAL A 6 -1.60 -37.15 34.91
CA VAL A 6 -0.63 -37.97 34.17
C VAL A 6 -1.29 -39.26 33.65
N LEU A 7 -2.08 -39.91 34.50
CA LEU A 7 -2.84 -41.11 34.12
C LEU A 7 -3.85 -40.83 33.00
N ALA A 8 -4.64 -39.73 33.13
CA ALA A 8 -5.63 -39.36 32.11
C ALA A 8 -4.95 -39.05 30.77
N LEU A 9 -3.78 -38.42 30.78
CA LEU A 9 -3.02 -38.10 29.56
C LEU A 9 -2.43 -39.36 28.91
N ALA A 10 -1.88 -40.28 29.75
CA ALA A 10 -1.26 -41.52 29.26
C ALA A 10 -2.27 -42.49 28.64
N GLU A 11 -3.40 -42.66 29.31
CA GLU A 11 -4.44 -43.63 28.92
C GLU A 11 -5.48 -43.04 27.96
N ASN A 12 -5.43 -41.75 27.74
CA ASN A 12 -6.40 -41.01 26.89
C ASN A 12 -7.86 -41.30 27.24
N ARG A 13 -8.14 -41.39 28.51
CA ARG A 13 -9.49 -41.60 29.06
C ARG A 13 -9.77 -40.73 30.26
N VAL A 14 -11.03 -40.54 30.54
CA VAL A 14 -11.47 -39.84 31.75
C VAL A 14 -11.02 -40.64 32.97
N VAL A 15 -10.33 -39.99 33.90
CA VAL A 15 -9.92 -40.57 35.16
C VAL A 15 -10.66 -39.93 36.31
N GLU A 16 -11.50 -40.67 36.96
CA GLU A 16 -12.25 -40.28 38.14
C GLU A 16 -11.53 -40.75 39.40
N ILE A 17 -11.36 -39.85 40.35
CA ILE A 17 -10.68 -40.07 41.60
C ILE A 17 -11.65 -39.77 42.73
N GLY A 18 -12.22 -40.78 43.34
CA GLY A 18 -13.05 -40.66 44.52
C GLY A 18 -12.21 -40.45 45.78
N ARG A 19 -12.85 -40.14 46.91
CA ARG A 19 -12.18 -39.88 48.18
C ARG A 19 -11.26 -41.03 48.64
N ALA A 20 -11.71 -42.25 48.55
CA ALA A 20 -10.92 -43.40 48.94
C ALA A 20 -9.64 -43.60 48.08
N THR A 21 -9.70 -43.30 46.80
CA THR A 21 -8.54 -43.37 45.89
C THR A 21 -7.59 -42.17 46.09
N ALA A 22 -8.13 -40.98 46.42
CA ALA A 22 -7.33 -39.77 46.66
C ALA A 22 -6.39 -39.91 47.86
N GLU A 23 -6.80 -40.67 48.91
CA GLU A 23 -5.98 -40.89 50.12
C GLU A 23 -4.71 -41.72 49.80
N HIS A 24 -4.68 -42.52 48.76
CA HIS A 24 -3.56 -43.36 48.36
C HIS A 24 -2.62 -42.69 47.32
N LEU A 25 -2.99 -41.50 46.80
CA LEU A 25 -2.24 -40.79 45.76
C LEU A 25 -1.62 -39.50 46.36
N LYS A 26 -0.36 -39.20 46.08
CA LYS A 26 0.30 -38.00 46.57
C LYS A 26 -0.22 -36.73 45.92
N GLY A 27 -0.75 -35.79 46.73
CA GLY A 27 -1.15 -34.45 46.30
C GLY A 27 -2.41 -34.44 45.39
N VAL A 28 -3.22 -35.49 45.43
CA VAL A 28 -4.42 -35.65 44.61
C VAL A 28 -5.66 -35.35 45.47
N ARG A 29 -6.58 -34.57 44.91
CA ARG A 29 -7.91 -34.32 45.50
C ARG A 29 -8.94 -35.18 44.75
N PRO A 30 -10.08 -35.51 45.39
CA PRO A 30 -11.20 -36.10 44.68
C PRO A 30 -11.61 -35.22 43.49
N GLY A 31 -11.90 -35.82 42.34
CA GLY A 31 -12.24 -35.04 41.15
C GLY A 31 -12.21 -35.86 39.87
N ILE A 32 -12.37 -35.23 38.77
CA ILE A 32 -12.34 -35.76 37.42
C ILE A 32 -11.21 -35.15 36.62
N ASN A 33 -10.43 -35.94 35.92
CA ASN A 33 -9.42 -35.50 34.96
C ASN A 33 -9.85 -35.94 33.55
N LEU A 34 -10.08 -34.98 32.67
CA LEU A 34 -10.53 -35.18 31.32
C LEU A 34 -9.42 -34.81 30.35
N PRO A 35 -8.92 -35.73 29.54
CA PRO A 35 -8.04 -35.37 28.42
C PRO A 35 -8.83 -34.60 27.38
N PHE A 36 -8.23 -33.55 26.82
CA PHE A 36 -8.81 -32.83 25.69
C PHE A 36 -7.84 -32.81 24.52
N SER A 37 -8.39 -32.81 23.33
CA SER A 37 -7.64 -32.95 22.08
C SER A 37 -7.94 -31.81 21.13
N PHE A 38 -6.95 -31.46 20.30
CA PHE A 38 -7.09 -30.55 19.17
C PHE A 38 -6.53 -31.21 17.91
N ARG A 39 -7.32 -31.26 16.83
CA ARG A 39 -6.94 -31.92 15.56
C ARG A 39 -6.40 -33.35 15.76
N ASN A 40 -7.07 -34.16 16.56
CA ASN A 40 -6.67 -35.52 16.93
C ASN A 40 -5.34 -35.65 17.71
N GLN A 41 -4.76 -34.51 18.14
CA GLN A 41 -3.59 -34.55 19.03
C GLN A 41 -4.00 -34.18 20.44
N ARG A 42 -3.48 -34.92 21.43
CA ARG A 42 -3.68 -34.63 22.85
C ARG A 42 -2.97 -33.34 23.22
N VAL A 43 -3.71 -32.35 23.71
CA VAL A 43 -3.19 -31.04 24.09
C VAL A 43 -2.94 -30.97 25.59
N GLY A 44 -3.81 -31.59 26.38
CA GLY A 44 -3.70 -31.49 27.82
C GLY A 44 -4.78 -32.26 28.57
N VAL A 45 -4.85 -32.00 29.86
CA VAL A 45 -5.86 -32.57 30.77
C VAL A 45 -6.48 -31.47 31.60
N ILE A 46 -7.79 -31.47 31.71
CA ILE A 46 -8.56 -30.61 32.60
C ILE A 46 -8.91 -31.39 33.85
N GLY A 47 -8.48 -30.89 35.00
CA GLY A 47 -8.83 -31.46 36.31
C GLY A 47 -9.86 -30.60 37.03
N ILE A 48 -10.97 -31.21 37.46
CA ILE A 48 -11.99 -30.54 38.27
C ILE A 48 -12.08 -31.28 39.60
N SER A 49 -11.88 -30.53 40.68
CA SER A 49 -11.95 -31.05 42.04
C SER A 49 -13.41 -31.05 42.55
N GLY A 50 -13.80 -32.12 43.19
CA GLY A 50 -15.13 -32.35 43.75
C GLY A 50 -15.47 -33.85 43.73
N GLU A 51 -16.62 -34.22 44.31
CA GLU A 51 -17.08 -35.62 44.19
C GLU A 51 -17.39 -35.94 42.72
N PRO A 52 -16.86 -37.01 42.12
CA PRO A 52 -17.04 -37.28 40.69
C PRO A 52 -18.48 -37.26 40.22
N ALA A 53 -19.41 -37.78 41.03
CA ALA A 53 -20.85 -37.77 40.70
C ALA A 53 -21.43 -36.34 40.56
N ASP A 54 -20.93 -35.40 41.36
CA ASP A 54 -21.46 -34.02 41.38
C ASP A 54 -20.85 -33.13 40.29
N VAL A 55 -19.59 -33.40 39.90
CA VAL A 55 -18.86 -32.54 39.01
C VAL A 55 -18.80 -33.03 37.55
N ARG A 56 -19.25 -34.25 37.24
CA ARG A 56 -19.16 -34.83 35.91
C ARG A 56 -19.78 -33.99 34.80
N ALA A 57 -21.03 -33.53 35.02
CA ALA A 57 -21.70 -32.69 34.03
C ALA A 57 -21.00 -31.35 33.77
N TYR A 58 -20.46 -30.74 34.83
CA TYR A 58 -19.66 -29.51 34.70
C TYR A 58 -18.31 -29.76 34.04
N ALA A 59 -17.71 -30.93 34.31
CA ALA A 59 -16.42 -31.31 33.73
C ALA A 59 -16.48 -31.46 32.21
N GLU A 60 -17.55 -32.05 31.67
CA GLU A 60 -17.75 -32.12 30.22
C GLU A 60 -17.97 -30.74 29.58
N LEU A 61 -18.73 -29.84 30.24
CA LEU A 61 -18.92 -28.46 29.75
C LEU A 61 -17.59 -27.68 29.72
N VAL A 62 -16.77 -27.80 30.77
CA VAL A 62 -15.46 -27.15 30.83
C VAL A 62 -14.52 -27.73 29.80
N LYS A 63 -14.54 -29.03 29.53
CA LYS A 63 -13.77 -29.66 28.45
C LYS A 63 -14.16 -29.08 27.10
N MET A 64 -15.45 -29.04 26.80
CA MET A 64 -15.98 -28.46 25.55
C MET A 64 -15.55 -27.00 25.37
N ALA A 65 -15.65 -26.18 26.43
CA ALA A 65 -15.21 -24.81 26.40
C ALA A 65 -13.70 -24.67 26.13
N ALA A 66 -12.86 -25.54 26.74
CA ALA A 66 -11.41 -25.53 26.52
C ALA A 66 -11.06 -25.96 25.07
N GLU A 67 -11.72 -26.97 24.53
CA GLU A 67 -11.55 -27.39 23.13
C GLU A 67 -11.89 -26.25 22.17
N MET A 68 -13.01 -25.56 22.39
CA MET A 68 -13.39 -24.36 21.62
C MET A 68 -12.36 -23.24 21.74
N MET A 69 -11.82 -22.96 22.92
CA MET A 69 -10.82 -21.92 23.12
C MET A 69 -9.52 -22.24 22.36
N VAL A 70 -9.06 -23.50 22.38
CA VAL A 70 -7.87 -23.93 21.65
C VAL A 70 -8.09 -23.85 20.14
N GLU A 71 -9.27 -24.25 19.67
CA GLU A 71 -9.63 -24.12 18.25
C GLU A 71 -9.67 -22.67 17.81
N GLN A 72 -10.29 -21.77 18.58
CA GLN A 72 -10.31 -20.36 18.31
C GLN A 72 -8.90 -19.73 18.31
N ALA A 73 -8.05 -20.11 19.27
CA ALA A 73 -6.67 -19.64 19.34
C ALA A 73 -5.86 -20.07 18.11
N ALA A 74 -6.04 -21.31 17.65
CA ALA A 74 -5.37 -21.82 16.45
C ALA A 74 -5.83 -21.13 15.17
N LEU A 75 -7.12 -20.82 15.04
CA LEU A 75 -7.65 -20.05 13.92
C LEU A 75 -7.10 -18.63 13.90
N LEU A 76 -7.03 -17.96 15.05
CA LEU A 76 -6.44 -16.62 15.18
C LEU A 76 -4.95 -16.63 14.79
N ASP A 77 -4.19 -17.63 15.25
CA ASP A 77 -2.77 -17.78 14.91
C ASP A 77 -2.59 -17.99 13.40
N GLN A 78 -3.39 -18.86 12.78
CA GLN A 78 -3.36 -19.09 11.34
C GLN A 78 -3.64 -17.80 10.55
N HIS A 79 -4.64 -17.02 10.94
CA HIS A 79 -4.94 -15.73 10.31
C HIS A 79 -3.80 -14.71 10.47
N GLN A 80 -3.16 -14.67 11.64
CA GLN A 80 -2.02 -13.79 11.85
C GLN A 80 -0.82 -14.16 10.97
N TRP A 81 -0.53 -15.46 10.80
CA TRP A 81 0.51 -15.93 9.90
C TRP A 81 0.21 -15.59 8.45
N GLU A 82 -1.01 -15.81 7.99
CA GLU A 82 -1.42 -15.46 6.63
C GLU A 82 -1.23 -13.97 6.36
N LYS A 83 -1.65 -13.09 7.29
CA LYS A 83 -1.44 -11.64 7.17
C LYS A 83 0.05 -11.28 7.07
N ARG A 84 0.89 -11.86 7.92
CA ARG A 84 2.34 -11.62 7.87
C ARG A 84 2.95 -12.07 6.55
N TYR A 85 2.57 -13.22 6.03
CA TYR A 85 3.06 -13.69 4.73
C TYR A 85 2.59 -12.79 3.58
N ARG A 86 1.36 -12.30 3.61
CA ARG A 86 0.86 -11.35 2.60
C ARG A 86 1.62 -10.02 2.64
N GLU A 87 1.88 -9.48 3.82
CA GLU A 87 2.65 -8.26 4.00
C GLU A 87 4.11 -8.43 3.57
N GLU A 88 4.75 -9.52 3.96
CA GLU A 88 6.12 -9.84 3.55
C GLU A 88 6.22 -10.04 2.03
N LEU A 89 5.28 -10.74 1.43
CA LEU A 89 5.21 -10.91 -0.03
C LEU A 89 5.07 -9.56 -0.73
N ALA A 90 4.21 -8.67 -0.22
CA ALA A 90 4.07 -7.31 -0.74
C ALA A 90 5.39 -6.54 -0.67
N ASN A 91 6.06 -6.57 0.48
CA ASN A 91 7.32 -5.89 0.68
C ASN A 91 8.42 -6.41 -0.25
N GLN A 92 8.51 -7.73 -0.46
CA GLN A 92 9.48 -8.31 -1.37
C GLN A 92 9.20 -8.00 -2.84
N LEU A 93 7.93 -7.97 -3.26
CA LEU A 93 7.56 -7.57 -4.63
C LEU A 93 7.86 -6.10 -4.92
N LEU A 94 8.02 -5.27 -3.90
CA LEU A 94 8.42 -3.87 -4.01
C LEU A 94 9.94 -3.67 -4.06
N GLN A 95 10.75 -4.73 -3.98
CA GLN A 95 12.21 -4.65 -4.05
C GLN A 95 12.74 -4.79 -5.49
N PRO A 96 13.87 -4.18 -5.82
CA PRO A 96 14.49 -4.29 -7.15
C PRO A 96 15.00 -5.72 -7.43
N GLN A 97 15.40 -6.45 -6.40
CA GLN A 97 15.93 -7.82 -6.49
C GLN A 97 15.31 -8.67 -5.40
N PRO A 98 14.07 -9.15 -5.59
CA PRO A 98 13.42 -9.97 -4.60
C PRO A 98 14.05 -11.38 -4.55
N ASN A 99 13.98 -12.02 -3.37
CA ASN A 99 14.38 -13.41 -3.22
C ASN A 99 13.35 -14.33 -3.89
N THR A 100 13.64 -14.79 -5.11
CA THR A 100 12.70 -15.54 -5.95
C THR A 100 12.25 -16.85 -5.31
N ALA A 101 13.11 -17.56 -4.56
CA ALA A 101 12.75 -18.81 -3.88
C ALA A 101 11.75 -18.55 -2.73
N SER A 102 12.00 -17.53 -1.93
CA SER A 102 11.11 -17.10 -0.84
C SER A 102 9.76 -16.62 -1.38
N LEU A 103 9.76 -15.83 -2.45
CA LEU A 103 8.55 -15.38 -3.12
C LEU A 103 7.69 -16.54 -3.62
N ALA A 104 8.30 -17.52 -4.30
CA ALA A 104 7.58 -18.67 -4.83
C ALA A 104 6.92 -19.50 -3.71
N ALA A 105 7.64 -19.72 -2.61
CA ALA A 105 7.11 -20.45 -1.45
C ALA A 105 5.94 -19.72 -0.78
N MET A 106 6.07 -18.39 -0.54
CA MET A 106 5.00 -17.58 0.05
C MET A 106 3.78 -17.50 -0.86
N ALA A 107 3.98 -17.28 -2.16
CA ALA A 107 2.88 -17.21 -3.11
C ALA A 107 2.13 -18.55 -3.23
N ALA A 108 2.85 -19.68 -3.26
CA ALA A 108 2.24 -21.00 -3.24
C ALA A 108 1.41 -21.24 -1.97
N TYR A 109 1.92 -20.86 -0.81
CA TYR A 109 1.20 -20.94 0.46
C TYR A 109 -0.09 -20.12 0.46
N LEU A 110 -0.04 -18.91 -0.13
CA LEU A 110 -1.17 -17.98 -0.20
C LEU A 110 -2.11 -18.26 -1.37
N GLY A 111 -1.80 -19.21 -2.26
CA GLY A 111 -2.57 -19.49 -3.47
C GLY A 111 -2.55 -18.36 -4.49
N LEU A 112 -1.48 -17.54 -4.53
CA LEU A 112 -1.35 -16.38 -5.41
C LEU A 112 -0.50 -16.69 -6.65
N ASP A 113 -0.93 -16.22 -7.81
CA ASP A 113 -0.13 -16.29 -9.06
C ASP A 113 0.82 -15.08 -9.14
N LEU A 114 2.12 -15.33 -9.11
CA LEU A 114 3.17 -14.32 -9.28
C LEU A 114 3.28 -13.79 -10.72
N ARG A 115 2.75 -14.52 -11.72
CA ARG A 115 2.76 -14.09 -13.11
C ARG A 115 1.70 -13.04 -13.40
N GLN A 116 0.74 -12.88 -12.51
CA GLN A 116 -0.29 -11.86 -12.64
C GLN A 116 0.33 -10.46 -12.47
N ALA A 117 0.32 -9.67 -13.55
CA ALA A 117 0.80 -8.29 -13.51
C ALA A 117 0.06 -7.48 -12.44
N ARG A 118 0.82 -6.76 -11.61
CA ARG A 118 0.27 -5.96 -10.52
C ARG A 118 0.61 -4.50 -10.71
N ILE A 119 -0.39 -3.66 -10.46
CA ILE A 119 -0.25 -2.21 -10.44
C ILE A 119 -0.24 -1.72 -8.99
N VAL A 120 0.63 -0.78 -8.69
CA VAL A 120 0.79 -0.23 -7.35
C VAL A 120 -0.08 1.01 -7.18
N TRP A 121 -0.85 1.03 -6.09
CA TRP A 121 -1.56 2.20 -5.62
C TRP A 121 -1.03 2.60 -4.25
N ILE A 122 -0.62 3.85 -4.10
CA ILE A 122 -0.31 4.43 -2.80
C ILE A 122 -1.58 5.08 -2.26
N VAL A 123 -1.96 4.71 -1.05
CA VAL A 123 -3.07 5.32 -0.30
C VAL A 123 -2.47 6.13 0.84
N GLU A 124 -2.50 7.45 0.68
CA GLU A 124 -1.92 8.40 1.63
C GLU A 124 -3.02 9.06 2.46
N LEU A 125 -2.98 8.90 3.78
CA LEU A 125 -3.83 9.67 4.71
C LEU A 125 -3.34 11.11 4.79
N GLN A 126 -4.25 12.07 4.57
CA GLN A 126 -3.94 13.50 4.68
C GLN A 126 -3.82 13.96 6.14
N GLU A 127 -4.36 13.18 7.07
CA GLU A 127 -4.28 13.41 8.50
C GLU A 127 -3.55 12.23 9.15
N ALA A 128 -2.31 12.47 9.59
CA ALA A 128 -1.46 11.45 10.17
C ALA A 128 -1.89 11.11 11.60
N GLN A 129 -2.79 10.15 11.76
CA GLN A 129 -3.25 9.63 13.06
C GLN A 129 -3.15 8.09 13.07
N PRO A 130 -2.42 7.49 14.04
CA PRO A 130 -2.17 6.04 14.03
C PRO A 130 -3.43 5.18 14.11
N HIS A 131 -4.50 5.64 14.76
CA HIS A 131 -5.76 4.89 14.81
C HIS A 131 -6.47 4.88 13.46
N LEU A 132 -6.47 6.00 12.71
CA LEU A 132 -7.06 6.08 11.38
C LEU A 132 -6.33 5.17 10.39
N LEU A 133 -5.01 5.01 10.53
CA LEU A 133 -4.26 4.09 9.67
C LEU A 133 -4.70 2.63 9.88
N ARG A 134 -4.94 2.21 11.13
CA ARG A 134 -5.44 0.86 11.45
C ARG A 134 -6.85 0.64 10.92
N GLU A 135 -7.74 1.62 11.08
CA GLU A 135 -9.10 1.55 10.56
C GLU A 135 -9.12 1.49 9.03
N LEU A 136 -8.27 2.30 8.38
CA LEU A 136 -8.10 2.27 6.93
C LEU A 136 -7.57 0.92 6.45
N LEU A 137 -6.59 0.33 7.15
CA LEU A 137 -6.08 -1.01 6.83
C LEU A 137 -7.21 -2.05 6.88
N ALA A 138 -7.99 -2.06 7.96
CA ALA A 138 -9.10 -2.99 8.10
C ALA A 138 -10.16 -2.82 6.99
N GLU A 139 -10.46 -1.57 6.61
CA GLU A 139 -11.37 -1.26 5.51
C GLU A 139 -10.85 -1.75 4.16
N LEU A 140 -9.54 -1.54 3.90
CA LEU A 140 -8.90 -1.99 2.66
C LEU A 140 -8.80 -3.52 2.59
N GLU A 141 -8.44 -4.20 3.68
CA GLU A 141 -8.40 -5.67 3.76
C GLU A 141 -9.78 -6.28 3.49
N ALA A 142 -10.86 -5.68 4.00
CA ALA A 142 -12.22 -6.15 3.78
C ALA A 142 -12.67 -6.01 2.31
N ASN A 143 -12.29 -4.92 1.65
CA ASN A 143 -12.81 -4.53 0.34
C ASN A 143 -11.86 -4.83 -0.83
N GLN A 144 -10.57 -5.12 -0.57
CA GLN A 144 -9.52 -5.34 -1.58
C GLN A 144 -8.86 -6.71 -1.39
N ARG A 145 -9.66 -7.79 -1.38
CA ARG A 145 -9.20 -9.16 -1.07
C ARG A 145 -8.09 -9.67 -1.98
N ASP A 146 -8.08 -9.25 -3.25
CA ASP A 146 -7.08 -9.66 -4.24
C ASP A 146 -5.80 -8.81 -4.20
N ALA A 147 -5.80 -7.72 -3.43
CA ALA A 147 -4.64 -6.88 -3.26
C ALA A 147 -3.72 -7.43 -2.15
N LEU A 148 -2.42 -7.23 -2.34
CA LEU A 148 -1.45 -7.31 -1.27
C LEU A 148 -1.26 -5.90 -0.72
N ILE A 149 -1.23 -5.76 0.60
CA ILE A 149 -1.15 -4.47 1.27
C ILE A 149 0.09 -4.45 2.14
N ALA A 150 0.90 -3.41 2.01
CA ALA A 150 2.05 -3.12 2.86
C ALA A 150 1.90 -1.72 3.48
N ILE A 151 2.21 -1.59 4.76
CA ILE A 151 2.36 -0.29 5.41
C ILE A 151 3.75 0.23 5.04
N THR A 152 3.81 1.28 4.22
CA THR A 152 5.06 1.80 3.65
C THR A 152 5.46 3.16 4.21
N GLY A 153 4.64 3.72 5.09
CA GLY A 153 4.92 4.98 5.75
C GLY A 153 4.03 5.19 6.97
N PHE A 154 4.29 6.27 7.70
CA PHE A 154 3.58 6.60 8.93
C PHE A 154 2.08 6.91 8.69
N ASN A 155 1.74 7.44 7.53
CA ASN A 155 0.38 7.80 7.13
C ASN A 155 0.00 7.19 5.78
N GLU A 156 0.65 6.09 5.38
CA GLU A 156 0.61 5.61 4.02
C GLU A 156 0.65 4.09 3.93
N MET A 157 -0.11 3.56 2.99
CA MET A 157 -0.12 2.15 2.60
C MET A 157 0.07 2.00 1.11
N THR A 158 0.74 0.93 0.72
CA THR A 158 0.91 0.54 -0.68
C THR A 158 0.09 -0.72 -0.96
N LEU A 159 -0.80 -0.63 -1.94
CA LEU A 159 -1.62 -1.73 -2.44
C LEU A 159 -1.03 -2.23 -3.75
N LEU A 160 -0.71 -3.51 -3.82
CA LEU A 160 -0.31 -4.20 -5.05
C LEU A 160 -1.54 -4.94 -5.58
N ARG A 161 -2.25 -4.33 -6.51
CA ARG A 161 -3.49 -4.87 -7.05
C ARG A 161 -3.25 -5.60 -8.37
N PRO A 162 -4.01 -6.66 -8.68
CA PRO A 162 -4.07 -7.17 -10.04
C PRO A 162 -4.43 -6.04 -11.00
N ALA A 163 -3.70 -5.90 -12.10
CA ALA A 163 -3.98 -4.92 -13.13
C ALA A 163 -5.32 -5.20 -13.82
N CYS A 164 -6.05 -4.15 -14.15
CA CYS A 164 -7.34 -4.29 -14.84
C CYS A 164 -7.12 -4.65 -16.31
N MET A 165 -7.27 -5.93 -16.65
CA MET A 165 -7.07 -6.45 -18.01
C MET A 165 -8.40 -6.61 -18.75
N VAL A 166 -8.40 -6.32 -20.07
CA VAL A 166 -9.51 -6.56 -20.99
C VAL A 166 -8.94 -7.23 -22.24
N GLN A 167 -9.37 -8.42 -22.55
CA GLN A 167 -8.88 -9.20 -23.69
C GLN A 167 -7.35 -9.35 -23.74
N GLY A 168 -6.70 -9.42 -22.56
CA GLY A 168 -5.25 -9.54 -22.45
C GLY A 168 -4.49 -8.21 -22.44
N GLU A 169 -5.15 -7.08 -22.64
CA GLU A 169 -4.54 -5.75 -22.59
C GLU A 169 -4.94 -4.98 -21.33
N TRP A 170 -4.04 -4.16 -20.82
CA TRP A 170 -4.34 -3.30 -19.69
C TRP A 170 -5.31 -2.17 -20.05
N SER A 171 -6.30 -1.94 -19.20
CA SER A 171 -7.33 -0.93 -19.40
C SER A 171 -7.23 0.21 -18.39
N LEU A 172 -6.62 1.33 -18.79
CA LEU A 172 -6.59 2.56 -18.00
C LEU A 172 -8.00 3.04 -17.59
N LYS A 173 -9.00 2.84 -18.48
CA LYS A 173 -10.38 3.22 -18.21
C LYS A 173 -10.95 2.46 -17.01
N LEU A 174 -10.73 1.14 -16.95
CA LEU A 174 -11.17 0.33 -15.82
C LEU A 174 -10.38 0.66 -14.55
N GLU A 175 -9.08 0.90 -14.68
CA GLU A 175 -8.24 1.30 -13.55
C GLU A 175 -8.77 2.60 -12.92
N ARG A 176 -9.12 3.60 -13.74
CA ARG A 176 -9.76 4.85 -13.28
C ARG A 176 -11.10 4.61 -12.59
N GLN A 177 -11.93 3.72 -13.12
CA GLN A 177 -13.21 3.38 -12.51
C GLN A 177 -13.03 2.72 -11.15
N GLN A 178 -12.06 1.82 -11.01
CA GLN A 178 -11.76 1.18 -9.73
C GLN A 178 -11.21 2.18 -8.70
N ALA A 179 -10.31 3.07 -9.12
CA ALA A 179 -9.80 4.12 -8.25
C ALA A 179 -10.92 5.06 -7.76
N GLN A 180 -11.83 5.45 -8.66
CA GLN A 180 -12.97 6.28 -8.30
C GLN A 180 -13.93 5.57 -7.33
N ARG A 181 -14.16 4.26 -7.51
CA ARG A 181 -14.96 3.46 -6.58
C ARG A 181 -14.33 3.44 -5.20
N LEU A 182 -13.04 3.13 -5.11
CA LEU A 182 -12.34 3.12 -3.84
C LEU A 182 -12.36 4.49 -3.17
N GLN A 183 -12.09 5.58 -3.92
CA GLN A 183 -12.15 6.93 -3.40
C GLN A 183 -13.55 7.27 -2.86
N ASN A 184 -14.62 6.86 -3.55
CA ASN A 184 -15.99 7.07 -3.09
C ASN A 184 -16.34 6.29 -1.83
N GLN A 185 -15.79 5.07 -1.66
CA GLN A 185 -15.97 4.27 -0.44
C GLN A 185 -15.27 4.92 0.76
N LEU A 186 -14.05 5.42 0.54
CA LEU A 186 -13.22 5.94 1.63
C LEU A 186 -13.57 7.36 2.06
N LYS A 187 -14.03 8.23 1.14
CA LYS A 187 -14.21 9.68 1.35
C LYS A 187 -15.10 10.10 2.53
N HIS A 188 -16.00 9.21 2.97
CA HIS A 188 -16.91 9.50 4.09
C HIS A 188 -16.28 9.29 5.47
N ARG A 189 -15.21 8.49 5.53
CA ARG A 189 -14.51 8.16 6.79
C ARG A 189 -13.07 8.67 6.82
N PHE A 190 -12.43 8.76 5.66
CA PHE A 190 -11.01 9.08 5.54
C PHE A 190 -10.75 10.16 4.50
N ARG A 191 -9.87 11.08 4.83
CA ARG A 191 -9.30 12.01 3.84
C ARG A 191 -8.04 11.36 3.26
N VAL A 192 -8.20 10.69 2.13
CA VAL A 192 -7.10 10.00 1.46
C VAL A 192 -6.78 10.60 0.11
N ARG A 193 -5.52 10.50 -0.29
CA ARG A 193 -5.06 10.67 -1.66
C ARG A 193 -4.68 9.30 -2.21
N LEU A 194 -5.14 9.00 -3.42
CA LEU A 194 -4.75 7.81 -4.17
C LEU A 194 -3.73 8.20 -5.24
N ILE A 195 -2.61 7.49 -5.30
CA ILE A 195 -1.60 7.65 -6.34
C ILE A 195 -1.42 6.31 -7.04
N VAL A 196 -1.72 6.27 -8.33
CA VAL A 196 -1.69 5.06 -9.16
C VAL A 196 -0.44 5.09 -10.03
N GLY A 197 0.40 4.07 -9.89
CA GLY A 197 1.63 3.89 -10.67
C GLY A 197 1.37 3.48 -12.12
N GLY A 198 2.44 3.35 -12.89
CA GLY A 198 2.40 2.85 -14.26
C GLY A 198 2.12 1.35 -14.30
N PHE A 199 1.53 0.91 -15.40
CA PHE A 199 1.39 -0.52 -15.72
C PHE A 199 2.65 -1.03 -16.44
N TYR A 200 3.08 -2.23 -16.07
CA TYR A 200 4.19 -2.96 -16.68
C TYR A 200 3.81 -4.44 -16.77
N ASP A 201 4.12 -5.05 -17.92
CA ASP A 201 3.85 -6.47 -18.17
C ASP A 201 5.18 -7.25 -18.15
N ASP A 202 5.80 -7.31 -16.97
CA ASP A 202 7.05 -8.01 -16.75
C ASP A 202 7.10 -8.56 -15.29
N PRO A 203 8.04 -9.48 -14.98
CA PRO A 203 8.17 -10.05 -13.62
C PRO A 203 8.43 -9.03 -12.50
N GLN A 204 8.88 -7.83 -12.85
CA GLN A 204 9.12 -6.73 -11.91
C GLN A 204 8.00 -5.66 -11.95
N SER A 205 6.85 -6.01 -12.50
CA SER A 205 5.72 -5.08 -12.69
C SER A 205 5.38 -4.28 -11.45
N ALA A 206 5.28 -4.92 -10.28
CA ALA A 206 4.98 -4.27 -9.01
C ALA A 206 6.08 -3.29 -8.57
N TYR A 207 7.36 -3.69 -8.68
CA TYR A 207 8.48 -2.81 -8.36
C TYR A 207 8.50 -1.58 -9.25
N ARG A 208 8.43 -1.76 -10.59
CA ARG A 208 8.43 -0.65 -11.54
C ARG A 208 7.22 0.27 -11.37
N SER A 209 6.05 -0.32 -11.10
CA SER A 209 4.85 0.44 -10.78
C SER A 209 5.02 1.26 -9.50
N SER A 210 5.70 0.72 -8.48
CA SER A 210 5.97 1.44 -7.24
C SER A 210 6.89 2.66 -7.45
N LEU A 211 7.91 2.53 -8.28
CA LEU A 211 8.80 3.66 -8.62
C LEU A 211 8.01 4.81 -9.23
N THR A 212 7.14 4.51 -10.20
CA THR A 212 6.35 5.54 -10.86
C THR A 212 5.25 6.13 -9.97
N ALA A 213 4.68 5.33 -9.06
CA ALA A 213 3.76 5.84 -8.04
C ALA A 213 4.48 6.81 -7.09
N ARG A 214 5.70 6.46 -6.62
CA ARG A 214 6.53 7.32 -5.78
C ARG A 214 6.95 8.61 -6.48
N ALA A 215 7.38 8.52 -7.73
CA ALA A 215 7.70 9.69 -8.54
C ALA A 215 6.50 10.63 -8.71
N THR A 216 5.29 10.07 -8.94
CA THR A 216 4.05 10.84 -9.01
C THR A 216 3.68 11.47 -7.67
N GLN A 217 3.92 10.78 -6.55
CA GLN A 217 3.72 11.31 -5.21
C GLN A 217 4.65 12.50 -4.94
N ALA A 218 5.94 12.35 -5.23
CA ALA A 218 6.94 13.41 -5.07
C ALA A 218 6.59 14.64 -5.92
N MET A 219 6.21 14.44 -7.18
CA MET A 219 5.70 15.48 -8.08
C MET A 219 4.50 16.20 -7.47
N ALA A 220 3.51 15.45 -6.98
CA ALA A 220 2.30 16.03 -6.41
C ALA A 220 2.57 16.87 -5.15
N GLN A 221 3.53 16.45 -4.31
CA GLN A 221 3.97 17.21 -3.14
C GLN A 221 4.69 18.50 -3.55
N ARG A 222 5.62 18.41 -4.50
CA ARG A 222 6.41 19.56 -4.99
C ARG A 222 5.54 20.60 -5.66
N LEU A 223 4.61 20.18 -6.54
CA LEU A 223 3.69 21.07 -7.25
C LEU A 223 2.45 21.41 -6.42
N LYS A 224 2.36 20.95 -5.18
CA LYS A 224 1.23 21.20 -4.25
C LYS A 224 -0.14 20.87 -4.86
N LEU A 225 -0.19 19.80 -5.65
CA LEU A 225 -1.44 19.37 -6.29
C LEU A 225 -2.44 18.90 -5.22
N ARG A 226 -3.70 19.29 -5.37
CA ARG A 226 -4.77 18.97 -4.41
C ARG A 226 -5.73 17.87 -4.91
N HIS A 227 -5.40 17.22 -6.01
CA HIS A 227 -6.22 16.14 -6.55
C HIS A 227 -6.29 14.96 -5.57
N ALA A 228 -7.49 14.43 -5.36
CA ALA A 228 -7.71 13.27 -4.49
C ALA A 228 -7.21 11.96 -5.12
N THR A 229 -7.10 11.90 -6.45
CA THR A 229 -6.56 10.76 -7.18
C THR A 229 -5.62 11.26 -8.28
N LEU A 230 -4.44 10.66 -8.34
CA LEU A 230 -3.40 10.96 -9.32
C LEU A 230 -2.98 9.68 -10.03
N PHE A 231 -2.81 9.74 -11.34
CA PHE A 231 -2.31 8.64 -12.15
C PHE A 231 -0.98 9.03 -12.77
N TYR A 232 0.04 8.17 -12.65
CA TYR A 232 1.31 8.37 -13.36
C TYR A 232 1.10 8.62 -14.86
N HIS A 233 0.12 7.92 -15.45
CA HIS A 233 -0.22 8.06 -16.88
C HIS A 233 -0.57 9.49 -17.31
N ASP A 234 -1.09 10.33 -16.40
CA ASP A 234 -1.42 11.72 -16.69
C ASP A 234 -0.22 12.67 -16.57
N TYR A 235 0.79 12.26 -15.82
CA TYR A 235 1.94 13.09 -15.47
C TYR A 235 3.29 12.37 -15.65
N PRO A 236 3.52 11.61 -16.75
CA PRO A 236 4.74 10.79 -16.84
C PRO A 236 6.01 11.64 -16.83
N LEU A 237 6.06 12.69 -17.62
CA LEU A 237 7.23 13.57 -17.70
C LEU A 237 7.46 14.38 -16.43
N PRO A 238 6.45 15.09 -15.86
CA PRO A 238 6.63 15.78 -14.58
C PRO A 238 7.07 14.85 -13.43
N SER A 239 6.48 13.66 -13.35
CA SER A 239 6.85 12.67 -12.32
C SER A 239 8.31 12.26 -12.40
N LEU A 240 8.77 11.88 -13.59
CA LEU A 240 10.17 11.47 -13.81
C LEU A 240 11.16 12.60 -13.59
N LEU A 241 10.82 13.83 -13.96
CA LEU A 241 11.67 14.99 -13.75
C LEU A 241 11.75 15.40 -12.28
N CYS A 242 10.63 15.34 -11.56
CA CYS A 242 10.60 15.64 -10.12
C CYS A 242 11.37 14.60 -9.29
N ASP A 243 11.45 13.35 -9.74
CA ASP A 243 12.18 12.27 -9.09
C ASP A 243 13.71 12.46 -9.14
N LEU A 244 14.22 13.31 -10.05
CA LEU A 244 15.63 13.71 -10.06
C LEU A 244 16.06 14.45 -8.78
N GLY A 245 15.11 14.92 -7.98
CA GLY A 245 15.38 15.60 -6.71
C GLY A 245 16.22 16.85 -6.85
N GLU A 246 17.27 17.00 -6.02
CA GLU A 246 18.23 18.11 -6.04
C GLU A 246 19.57 17.73 -6.68
N ASP A 247 19.61 16.65 -7.45
CA ASP A 247 20.79 16.21 -8.18
C ASP A 247 21.30 17.31 -9.12
N TRP A 248 22.61 17.28 -9.43
CA TRP A 248 23.22 18.20 -10.38
C TRP A 248 22.52 18.25 -11.73
N ARG A 249 21.94 17.12 -12.18
CA ARG A 249 21.12 17.05 -13.41
C ARG A 249 19.88 17.92 -13.33
N ALA A 250 19.18 17.86 -12.18
CA ALA A 250 18.01 18.71 -11.92
C ALA A 250 18.41 20.19 -11.87
N GLN A 251 19.57 20.50 -11.28
CA GLN A 251 20.09 21.86 -11.23
C GLN A 251 20.39 22.41 -12.63
N GLU A 252 21.04 21.61 -13.49
CA GLU A 252 21.34 22.00 -14.87
C GLU A 252 20.07 22.16 -15.72
N LEU A 253 19.14 21.21 -15.63
CA LEU A 253 17.86 21.29 -16.37
C LEU A 253 17.00 22.47 -15.91
N GLY A 254 17.02 22.80 -14.63
CA GLY A 254 16.26 23.91 -14.07
C GLY A 254 16.94 25.30 -14.22
N ARG A 255 18.21 25.35 -14.61
CA ARG A 255 18.98 26.61 -14.70
C ARG A 255 18.28 27.69 -15.55
N PRO A 256 17.82 27.44 -16.79
CA PRO A 256 17.18 28.47 -17.61
C PRO A 256 15.95 29.07 -16.97
N TRP A 257 15.14 28.22 -16.30
CA TRP A 257 13.92 28.66 -15.62
C TRP A 257 14.22 29.53 -14.39
N ARG A 258 15.24 29.17 -13.62
CA ARG A 258 15.69 29.97 -12.47
C ARG A 258 16.25 31.33 -12.92
N THR A 259 17.13 31.34 -13.95
CA THR A 259 17.66 32.59 -14.52
C THR A 259 16.56 33.52 -15.02
N LEU A 260 15.51 32.95 -15.66
CA LEU A 260 14.34 33.71 -16.04
C LEU A 260 13.63 34.30 -14.80
N GLY A 261 13.47 33.49 -13.74
CA GLY A 261 12.80 33.89 -12.50
C GLY A 261 13.47 35.05 -11.77
N GLU A 262 14.81 35.08 -11.77
CA GLU A 262 15.60 36.15 -11.15
C GLU A 262 15.36 37.54 -11.80
N GLN A 263 14.99 37.55 -13.06
CA GLN A 263 14.73 38.78 -13.82
C GLN A 263 13.23 39.04 -14.11
N ASP A 264 12.34 38.20 -13.58
CA ASP A 264 10.90 38.26 -13.78
C ASP A 264 10.15 38.44 -12.45
N GLU A 265 10.43 39.52 -11.74
CA GLU A 265 9.85 39.84 -10.41
C GLU A 265 8.32 39.70 -10.36
N LYS A 266 7.63 40.11 -11.43
CA LYS A 266 6.18 40.04 -11.53
C LYS A 266 5.62 38.75 -12.07
N GLY A 267 6.48 37.80 -12.47
CA GLY A 267 6.08 36.51 -13.03
C GLY A 267 5.42 36.56 -14.42
N VAL A 268 5.49 37.72 -15.10
CA VAL A 268 4.82 37.95 -16.39
C VAL A 268 5.44 37.11 -17.50
N LEU A 269 6.78 37.00 -17.54
CA LEU A 269 7.49 36.25 -18.56
C LEU A 269 7.31 34.73 -18.36
N ARG A 270 7.43 34.25 -17.12
CA ARG A 270 7.16 32.85 -16.78
C ARG A 270 5.70 32.49 -17.08
N GLY A 271 4.75 33.35 -16.70
CA GLY A 271 3.34 33.18 -17.05
C GLY A 271 3.10 33.13 -18.56
N THR A 272 3.78 34.01 -19.33
CA THR A 272 3.72 33.98 -20.80
C THR A 272 4.22 32.68 -21.36
N LEU A 273 5.34 32.18 -20.86
CA LEU A 273 5.96 30.91 -21.34
C LEU A 273 5.10 29.69 -21.02
N ARG A 274 4.46 29.65 -19.82
CA ARG A 274 3.47 28.61 -19.46
C ARG A 274 2.32 28.56 -20.47
N HIS A 275 1.71 29.70 -20.76
CA HIS A 275 0.63 29.77 -21.75
C HIS A 275 1.11 29.38 -23.14
N TYR A 276 2.30 29.82 -23.52
CA TYR A 276 2.89 29.48 -24.83
C TYR A 276 3.05 27.95 -25.01
N PHE A 277 3.61 27.26 -24.01
CA PHE A 277 3.74 25.80 -24.07
C PHE A 277 2.39 25.08 -23.96
N SER A 278 1.45 25.59 -23.15
CA SER A 278 0.09 25.00 -23.06
C SER A 278 -0.70 25.09 -24.37
N GLN A 279 -0.38 26.08 -25.21
CA GLN A 279 -0.95 26.24 -26.55
C GLN A 279 -0.06 25.62 -27.66
N ASN A 280 0.75 24.62 -27.33
CA ASN A 280 1.64 23.91 -28.27
C ASN A 280 2.53 24.88 -29.09
N CYS A 281 3.01 25.93 -28.46
CA CYS A 281 3.84 26.99 -29.08
C CYS A 281 3.15 27.80 -30.17
N ASP A 282 1.82 27.83 -30.20
CA ASP A 282 1.04 28.68 -31.11
C ASP A 282 0.98 30.10 -30.58
N GLN A 283 1.57 31.05 -31.33
CA GLN A 283 1.62 32.46 -30.92
C GLN A 283 0.24 33.13 -30.96
N THR A 284 -0.62 32.76 -31.92
CA THR A 284 -1.94 33.40 -32.09
C THR A 284 -2.86 32.97 -30.96
N GLN A 285 -2.92 31.65 -30.65
CA GLN A 285 -3.74 31.14 -29.57
C GLN A 285 -3.23 31.63 -28.20
N THR A 286 -1.91 31.67 -28.02
CA THR A 286 -1.30 32.20 -26.79
C THR A 286 -1.66 33.68 -26.56
N ALA A 287 -1.54 34.49 -27.59
CA ALA A 287 -1.89 35.93 -27.50
C ALA A 287 -3.37 36.13 -27.15
N ALA A 288 -4.25 35.38 -27.81
CA ALA A 288 -5.69 35.39 -27.51
C ALA A 288 -5.99 34.98 -26.06
N GLN A 289 -5.37 33.89 -25.56
CA GLN A 289 -5.57 33.42 -24.19
C GLN A 289 -5.05 34.39 -23.12
N LEU A 290 -3.95 35.10 -23.43
CA LEU A 290 -3.39 36.14 -22.55
C LEU A 290 -4.06 37.48 -22.68
N HIS A 291 -5.04 37.63 -23.59
CA HIS A 291 -5.71 38.91 -23.93
C HIS A 291 -4.73 40.01 -24.29
N ILE A 292 -3.68 39.70 -25.10
CA ILE A 292 -2.68 40.63 -25.59
C ILE A 292 -2.53 40.56 -27.12
N HIS A 293 -1.98 41.63 -27.69
CA HIS A 293 -1.66 41.62 -29.13
C HIS A 293 -0.46 40.68 -29.41
N VAL A 294 -0.44 40.03 -30.58
CA VAL A 294 0.65 39.11 -30.99
C VAL A 294 2.02 39.80 -30.95
N ASN A 295 2.12 41.10 -31.27
CA ASN A 295 3.39 41.82 -31.17
C ASN A 295 3.87 41.95 -29.71
N THR A 296 2.97 42.12 -28.77
CA THR A 296 3.32 42.12 -27.33
C THR A 296 3.83 40.73 -26.90
N LEU A 297 3.20 39.65 -27.39
CA LEU A 297 3.69 38.31 -27.15
C LEU A 297 5.08 38.13 -27.71
N ARG A 298 5.32 38.51 -28.99
CA ARG A 298 6.65 38.45 -29.61
C ARG A 298 7.72 39.16 -28.82
N TYR A 299 7.41 40.38 -28.34
CA TYR A 299 8.32 41.15 -27.51
C TYR A 299 8.66 40.39 -26.19
N ARG A 300 7.67 39.79 -25.54
CA ARG A 300 7.91 39.00 -24.31
C ARG A 300 8.75 37.76 -24.60
N LEU A 301 8.50 37.05 -25.69
CA LEU A 301 9.30 35.89 -26.09
C LEU A 301 10.74 36.28 -26.40
N GLN A 302 10.96 37.37 -27.14
CA GLN A 302 12.32 37.90 -27.39
C GLN A 302 13.03 38.30 -26.09
N ARG A 303 12.29 38.84 -25.12
CA ARG A 303 12.86 39.17 -23.82
C ARG A 303 13.27 37.93 -23.03
N ILE A 304 12.48 36.83 -23.11
CA ILE A 304 12.83 35.53 -22.55
C ILE A 304 14.11 35.00 -23.19
N GLU A 305 14.20 35.04 -24.52
CA GLU A 305 15.42 34.64 -25.25
C GLU A 305 16.65 35.44 -24.83
N ALA A 306 16.52 36.75 -24.65
CA ALA A 306 17.62 37.60 -24.23
C ALA A 306 18.11 37.30 -22.79
N ILE A 307 17.18 36.98 -21.88
CA ILE A 307 17.50 36.63 -20.48
C ILE A 307 18.14 35.25 -20.38
N THR A 308 17.57 34.27 -21.06
CA THR A 308 17.95 32.86 -20.91
C THR A 308 19.07 32.42 -21.87
N GLY A 309 19.33 33.20 -22.92
CA GLY A 309 20.24 32.84 -24.03
C GLY A 309 19.69 31.73 -24.93
N MET A 310 18.42 31.35 -24.75
CA MET A 310 17.79 30.23 -25.46
C MET A 310 16.87 30.72 -26.57
N LYS A 311 16.86 30.02 -27.70
CA LYS A 311 16.02 30.32 -28.86
C LYS A 311 14.75 29.51 -28.81
N ILE A 312 13.59 30.15 -28.57
CA ILE A 312 12.29 29.48 -28.38
C ILE A 312 11.84 28.77 -29.67
N ASN A 313 12.32 29.20 -30.84
CA ASN A 313 12.05 28.55 -32.12
C ASN A 313 12.95 27.33 -32.41
N GLN A 314 13.95 27.08 -31.59
CA GLN A 314 14.78 25.88 -31.63
C GLN A 314 14.25 24.83 -30.64
N LEU A 315 13.92 23.65 -31.14
CA LEU A 315 13.29 22.60 -30.34
C LEU A 315 14.08 22.26 -29.08
N THR A 316 15.39 22.12 -29.17
CA THR A 316 16.26 21.77 -28.02
C THR A 316 16.18 22.82 -26.92
N ASP A 317 16.21 24.11 -27.26
CA ASP A 317 16.15 25.20 -26.31
C ASP A 317 14.75 25.36 -25.72
N ALA A 318 13.70 25.23 -26.54
CA ALA A 318 12.31 25.22 -26.10
C ALA A 318 12.07 24.06 -25.10
N LEU A 319 12.56 22.85 -25.38
CA LEU A 319 12.48 21.71 -24.48
C LEU A 319 13.20 21.97 -23.15
N ARG A 320 14.38 22.57 -23.17
CA ARG A 320 15.11 22.90 -21.91
C ARG A 320 14.30 23.91 -21.05
N LEU A 321 13.69 24.91 -21.67
CA LEU A 321 12.80 25.84 -20.97
C LEU A 321 11.54 25.14 -20.44
N TYR A 322 10.93 24.25 -21.23
CA TYR A 322 9.76 23.48 -20.84
C TYR A 322 10.05 22.52 -19.68
N ILE A 323 11.17 21.79 -19.74
CA ILE A 323 11.62 20.91 -18.66
C ILE A 323 11.88 21.72 -17.39
N GLY A 324 12.59 22.82 -17.49
CA GLY A 324 12.84 23.72 -16.36
C GLY A 324 11.54 24.23 -15.72
N MET A 325 10.54 24.54 -16.52
CA MET A 325 9.21 24.91 -16.06
C MET A 325 8.55 23.74 -15.28
N LEU A 326 8.50 22.53 -15.88
CA LEU A 326 7.86 21.35 -15.25
C LEU A 326 8.50 20.96 -13.91
N MET A 327 9.76 21.30 -13.70
CA MET A 327 10.49 20.98 -12.46
C MET A 327 10.28 22.00 -11.35
N HIS A 328 9.85 23.23 -11.66
CA HIS A 328 9.87 24.34 -10.70
C HIS A 328 8.50 25.03 -10.51
N ASP A 329 7.52 24.72 -11.33
CA ASP A 329 6.15 25.24 -11.24
C ASP A 329 5.20 24.25 -10.58
#